data_a095d01dde6dccabf60c815b0b164504
#
_entry.id   a095d01dde6dccabf60c815b0b164504
#
_cell.length_a   1.000
_cell.length_b   1.000
_cell.length_c   1.000
_cell.angle_alpha   90.00
_cell.angle_beta   90.00
_cell.angle_gamma   90.00
#
_symmetry.space_group_name_H-M   'P 1'
#
loop_
_entity.id
_entity.type
_entity.pdbx_description
1 polymer ?
#
loop_
_entity_poly.entity_id
_entity_poly.type
_entity_poly.pdbx_seq_one_letter_code
_entity_poly.pdbx_strand_id
1 'polypeptide(L)'
;EILPVDEVAKRAELLILSVPDTELASIAAGLAATGAIAPGKIIVHTSGANGIGVLAPLTACGAIPLAIHPAMTFTGVPEDTDRLASACFGVTAADEIGYAVAQALVLELGGEPVHVAEENRTLYHAALAHGSNHLVTLIADALDALKIALDGPGFPGIDTEPEAARRVLAPLVTAALDNALRRGQSALTGPVARGDVAAVENHLEVLGKVDVRIAAGYRALALRSAQRVGSSAELVAYLEGKK
;
A
#
# COMPACT_ATOMS: atom_id res chain seq x y z
N GLU A 1 -22.56 -19.73 9.70
CA GLU A 1 -23.00 -20.85 8.84
C GLU A 1 -22.23 -20.78 7.53
N ILE A 2 -21.66 -21.90 7.06
CA ILE A 2 -21.01 -22.01 5.75
C ILE A 2 -22.03 -22.59 4.78
N LEU A 3 -22.32 -21.86 3.69
CA LEU A 3 -23.32 -22.23 2.69
C LEU A 3 -22.69 -22.14 1.27
N PRO A 4 -23.27 -22.83 0.27
CA PRO A 4 -22.96 -22.58 -1.12
C PRO A 4 -23.15 -21.11 -1.49
N VAL A 5 -22.32 -20.58 -2.38
CA VAL A 5 -22.27 -19.15 -2.70
C VAL A 5 -23.60 -18.59 -3.23
N ASP A 6 -24.32 -19.40 -4.02
CA ASP A 6 -25.65 -19.04 -4.54
C ASP A 6 -26.72 -18.97 -3.43
N GLU A 7 -26.63 -19.82 -2.44
CA GLU A 7 -27.53 -19.75 -1.26
C GLU A 7 -27.25 -18.53 -0.40
N VAL A 8 -25.96 -18.17 -0.19
CA VAL A 8 -25.59 -16.93 0.47
C VAL A 8 -26.15 -15.75 -0.32
N ALA A 9 -25.92 -15.74 -1.63
CA ALA A 9 -26.39 -14.67 -2.52
C ALA A 9 -27.92 -14.52 -2.51
N LYS A 10 -28.69 -15.61 -2.45
CA LYS A 10 -30.16 -15.54 -2.35
C LYS A 10 -30.63 -14.89 -1.05
N ARG A 11 -30.02 -15.25 0.08
CA ARG A 11 -30.46 -14.83 1.43
C ARG A 11 -30.01 -13.42 1.80
N ALA A 12 -28.84 -13.00 1.33
CA ALA A 12 -28.26 -11.72 1.71
C ALA A 12 -28.97 -10.53 1.05
N GLU A 13 -29.25 -9.47 1.80
CA GLU A 13 -29.63 -8.15 1.28
C GLU A 13 -28.36 -7.36 0.87
N LEU A 14 -27.30 -7.51 1.66
CA LEU A 14 -25.95 -7.02 1.40
C LEU A 14 -25.00 -8.20 1.22
N LEU A 15 -24.36 -8.29 0.05
CA LEU A 15 -23.37 -9.31 -0.26
C LEU A 15 -21.99 -8.66 -0.39
N ILE A 16 -21.03 -9.13 0.41
CA ILE A 16 -19.64 -8.65 0.36
C ILE A 16 -18.77 -9.72 -0.32
N LEU A 17 -18.11 -9.33 -1.40
CA LEU A 17 -17.17 -10.15 -2.15
C LEU A 17 -15.73 -9.79 -1.72
N SER A 18 -15.22 -10.49 -0.70
CA SER A 18 -13.86 -10.36 -0.20
C SER A 18 -13.02 -11.52 -0.74
N VAL A 19 -12.68 -11.45 -2.01
CA VAL A 19 -11.98 -12.48 -2.77
C VAL A 19 -10.76 -11.88 -3.48
N PRO A 20 -9.77 -12.69 -3.91
CA PRO A 20 -8.67 -12.18 -4.72
C PRO A 20 -9.16 -11.45 -5.98
N ASP A 21 -8.48 -10.38 -6.36
CA ASP A 21 -8.85 -9.54 -7.51
C ASP A 21 -8.97 -10.36 -8.81
N THR A 22 -8.14 -11.41 -8.95
CA THR A 22 -8.15 -12.33 -10.10
C THR A 22 -9.45 -13.15 -10.23
N GLU A 23 -10.15 -13.37 -9.11
CA GLU A 23 -11.37 -14.18 -9.07
C GLU A 23 -12.64 -13.33 -9.12
N LEU A 24 -12.53 -12.04 -8.86
CA LEU A 24 -13.70 -11.17 -8.69
C LEU A 24 -14.61 -11.15 -9.92
N ALA A 25 -14.04 -11.02 -11.12
CA ALA A 25 -14.82 -10.99 -12.35
C ALA A 25 -15.53 -12.32 -12.64
N SER A 26 -14.86 -13.46 -12.39
CA SER A 26 -15.44 -14.80 -12.61
C SER A 26 -16.56 -15.07 -11.61
N ILE A 27 -16.39 -14.66 -10.35
CA ILE A 27 -17.43 -14.79 -9.32
C ILE A 27 -18.63 -13.91 -9.64
N ALA A 28 -18.41 -12.66 -10.08
CA ALA A 28 -19.50 -11.77 -10.47
C ALA A 28 -20.33 -12.36 -11.64
N ALA A 29 -19.66 -12.87 -12.68
CA ALA A 29 -20.33 -13.53 -13.81
C ALA A 29 -21.05 -14.81 -13.40
N GLY A 30 -20.41 -15.66 -12.58
CA GLY A 30 -21.00 -16.90 -12.06
C GLY A 30 -22.26 -16.64 -11.23
N LEU A 31 -22.21 -15.68 -10.30
CA LEU A 31 -23.38 -15.30 -9.49
C LEU A 31 -24.54 -14.75 -10.34
N ALA A 32 -24.24 -13.92 -11.32
CA ALA A 32 -25.27 -13.41 -12.25
C ALA A 32 -25.99 -14.54 -12.98
N ALA A 33 -25.24 -15.58 -13.40
CA ALA A 33 -25.80 -16.74 -14.11
C ALA A 33 -26.70 -17.64 -13.24
N THR A 34 -26.55 -17.59 -11.90
CA THR A 34 -27.37 -18.42 -11.00
C THR A 34 -28.82 -17.95 -10.84
N GLY A 35 -29.15 -16.71 -11.24
CA GLY A 35 -30.43 -16.09 -10.93
C GLY A 35 -30.67 -15.79 -9.44
N ALA A 36 -29.64 -15.87 -8.61
CA ALA A 36 -29.72 -15.61 -7.17
C ALA A 36 -29.77 -14.12 -6.80
N ILE A 37 -29.47 -13.24 -7.76
CA ILE A 37 -29.38 -11.80 -7.55
C ILE A 37 -30.71 -11.13 -7.87
N ALA A 38 -31.38 -10.67 -6.82
CA ALA A 38 -32.61 -9.88 -6.96
C ALA A 38 -32.29 -8.39 -7.22
N PRO A 39 -33.16 -7.67 -7.96
CA PRO A 39 -33.03 -6.22 -8.10
C PRO A 39 -33.00 -5.50 -6.74
N GLY A 40 -32.17 -4.47 -6.66
CA GLY A 40 -32.00 -3.68 -5.41
C GLY A 40 -31.04 -4.28 -4.40
N LYS A 41 -30.53 -5.50 -4.62
CA LYS A 41 -29.51 -6.12 -3.76
C LYS A 41 -28.21 -5.31 -3.78
N ILE A 42 -27.66 -5.00 -2.61
CA ILE A 42 -26.39 -4.29 -2.50
C ILE A 42 -25.26 -5.30 -2.61
N ILE A 43 -24.35 -5.06 -3.54
CA ILE A 43 -23.16 -5.91 -3.73
C ILE A 43 -21.90 -5.06 -3.60
N VAL A 44 -21.09 -5.40 -2.60
CA VAL A 44 -19.84 -4.74 -2.28
C VAL A 44 -18.68 -5.65 -2.67
N HIS A 45 -17.63 -5.11 -3.25
CA HIS A 45 -16.32 -5.78 -3.25
C HIS A 45 -15.28 -4.91 -2.56
N THR A 46 -14.20 -5.57 -2.07
CA THR A 46 -13.13 -4.93 -1.30
C THR A 46 -11.84 -4.72 -2.09
N SER A 47 -11.84 -4.94 -3.40
CA SER A 47 -10.68 -4.69 -4.26
C SER A 47 -10.28 -3.21 -4.25
N GLY A 48 -8.98 -2.96 -4.11
CA GLY A 48 -8.42 -1.61 -4.23
C GLY A 48 -8.27 -1.14 -5.67
N ALA A 49 -7.92 -2.06 -6.58
CA ALA A 49 -7.61 -1.77 -7.98
C ALA A 49 -8.84 -1.72 -8.88
N ASN A 50 -9.89 -2.48 -8.54
CA ASN A 50 -11.10 -2.54 -9.34
C ASN A 50 -12.13 -1.51 -8.86
N GLY A 51 -12.85 -0.91 -9.80
CA GLY A 51 -14.06 -0.15 -9.52
C GLY A 51 -15.32 -1.01 -9.64
N ILE A 52 -16.48 -0.38 -9.74
CA ILE A 52 -17.76 -1.09 -9.86
C ILE A 52 -17.97 -1.80 -11.21
N GLY A 53 -17.19 -1.42 -12.22
CA GLY A 53 -17.29 -2.03 -13.57
C GLY A 53 -17.09 -3.54 -13.57
N VAL A 54 -16.30 -4.10 -12.65
CA VAL A 54 -16.11 -5.55 -12.51
C VAL A 54 -17.40 -6.27 -12.08
N LEU A 55 -18.34 -5.56 -11.45
CA LEU A 55 -19.66 -6.04 -11.06
C LEU A 55 -20.74 -5.87 -12.14
N ALA A 56 -20.40 -5.44 -13.37
CA ALA A 56 -21.35 -5.19 -14.45
C ALA A 56 -22.35 -6.34 -14.69
N PRO A 57 -21.96 -7.64 -14.64
CA PRO A 57 -22.93 -8.74 -14.78
C PRO A 57 -24.02 -8.72 -13.69
N LEU A 58 -23.66 -8.35 -12.46
CA LEU A 58 -24.59 -8.27 -11.32
C LEU A 58 -25.45 -7.01 -11.40
N THR A 59 -24.86 -5.91 -11.87
CA THR A 59 -25.59 -4.66 -12.14
C THR A 59 -26.67 -4.87 -13.20
N ALA A 60 -26.40 -5.69 -14.24
CA ALA A 60 -27.38 -6.06 -15.23
C ALA A 60 -28.57 -6.86 -14.66
N CYS A 61 -28.40 -7.53 -13.53
CA CYS A 61 -29.47 -8.18 -12.77
C CYS A 61 -30.25 -7.19 -11.85
N GLY A 62 -29.89 -5.90 -11.86
CA GLY A 62 -30.51 -4.86 -11.04
C GLY A 62 -29.89 -4.68 -9.65
N ALA A 63 -28.70 -5.23 -9.40
CA ALA A 63 -27.97 -5.00 -8.16
C ALA A 63 -27.39 -3.57 -8.10
N ILE A 64 -27.18 -3.08 -6.88
CA ILE A 64 -26.47 -1.83 -6.58
C ILE A 64 -24.98 -2.17 -6.34
N PRO A 65 -24.10 -1.85 -7.30
CA PRO A 65 -22.68 -2.17 -7.19
C PRO A 65 -21.93 -1.12 -6.36
N LEU A 66 -21.12 -1.58 -5.41
CA LEU A 66 -20.27 -0.73 -4.59
C LEU A 66 -18.85 -1.30 -4.54
N ALA A 67 -17.84 -0.45 -4.69
CA ALA A 67 -16.45 -0.77 -4.39
C ALA A 67 -16.03 -0.06 -3.11
N ILE A 68 -15.78 -0.79 -2.04
CA ILE A 68 -15.42 -0.26 -0.73
C ILE A 68 -14.12 -0.92 -0.28
N HIS A 69 -13.00 -0.23 -0.46
CA HIS A 69 -11.67 -0.75 -0.17
C HIS A 69 -11.09 -0.14 1.10
N PRO A 70 -10.85 -0.92 2.17
CA PRO A 70 -10.13 -0.43 3.34
C PRO A 70 -8.66 -0.17 3.00
N ALA A 71 -8.21 1.09 3.14
CA ALA A 71 -6.84 1.50 2.83
C ALA A 71 -5.90 1.14 3.99
N MET A 72 -5.71 -0.14 4.23
CA MET A 72 -4.82 -0.66 5.27
C MET A 72 -4.15 -1.98 4.85
N THR A 73 -3.15 -2.39 5.62
CA THR A 73 -2.53 -3.71 5.46
C THR A 73 -3.15 -4.70 6.43
N PHE A 74 -3.58 -5.85 5.91
CA PHE A 74 -4.07 -6.96 6.72
C PHE A 74 -2.95 -7.99 6.90
N THR A 75 -2.60 -8.26 8.13
CA THR A 75 -1.54 -9.22 8.50
C THR A 75 -2.10 -10.49 9.15
N GLY A 76 -3.42 -10.54 9.37
CA GLY A 76 -4.12 -11.66 9.97
C GLY A 76 -4.01 -11.71 11.50
N VAL A 77 -3.67 -10.59 12.13
CA VAL A 77 -3.59 -10.46 13.58
C VAL A 77 -4.84 -9.77 14.14
N PRO A 78 -5.21 -10.00 15.42
CA PRO A 78 -6.39 -9.38 16.02
C PRO A 78 -6.43 -7.86 15.95
N GLU A 79 -5.27 -7.21 16.04
CA GLU A 79 -5.11 -5.76 15.97
C GLU A 79 -5.56 -5.16 14.63
N ASP A 80 -5.66 -5.96 13.58
CA ASP A 80 -6.17 -5.50 12.28
C ASP A 80 -7.64 -5.05 12.39
N THR A 81 -8.42 -5.63 13.30
CA THR A 81 -9.82 -5.22 13.54
C THR A 81 -9.90 -3.82 14.15
N ASP A 82 -9.05 -3.51 15.12
CA ASP A 82 -8.99 -2.19 15.74
C ASP A 82 -8.52 -1.12 14.74
N ARG A 83 -7.56 -1.47 13.88
CA ARG A 83 -7.06 -0.60 12.82
C ARG A 83 -8.12 -0.33 11.76
N LEU A 84 -8.96 -1.32 11.44
CA LEU A 84 -10.04 -1.17 10.48
C LEU A 84 -11.03 -0.07 10.89
N ALA A 85 -11.36 0.01 12.18
CA ALA A 85 -12.27 1.02 12.74
C ALA A 85 -11.72 2.47 12.65
N SER A 86 -10.44 2.65 12.30
CA SER A 86 -9.83 3.97 12.10
C SER A 86 -9.27 4.16 10.69
N ALA A 87 -9.54 3.22 9.78
CA ALA A 87 -9.03 3.27 8.42
C ALA A 87 -9.86 4.20 7.53
N CYS A 88 -9.21 4.79 6.51
CA CYS A 88 -9.93 5.37 5.38
C CYS A 88 -10.35 4.28 4.41
N PHE A 89 -11.52 4.43 3.83
CA PHE A 89 -12.05 3.52 2.82
C PHE A 89 -12.22 4.24 1.48
N GLY A 90 -11.53 3.75 0.45
CA GLY A 90 -11.75 4.21 -0.91
C GLY A 90 -13.08 3.70 -1.44
N VAL A 91 -14.01 4.61 -1.74
CA VAL A 91 -15.38 4.31 -2.16
C VAL A 91 -15.60 4.70 -3.61
N THR A 92 -16.16 3.77 -4.41
CA THR A 92 -16.70 4.04 -5.74
C THR A 92 -18.12 3.49 -5.82
N ALA A 93 -19.04 4.28 -6.38
CA ALA A 93 -20.43 3.94 -6.61
C ALA A 93 -20.89 4.48 -7.97
N ALA A 94 -22.01 3.98 -8.47
CA ALA A 94 -22.56 4.39 -9.77
C ALA A 94 -23.19 5.78 -9.74
N ASP A 95 -23.73 6.19 -8.58
CA ASP A 95 -24.46 7.43 -8.39
C ASP A 95 -24.40 7.92 -6.93
N GLU A 96 -25.02 9.04 -6.65
CA GLU A 96 -25.05 9.65 -5.31
C GLU A 96 -25.79 8.77 -4.28
N ILE A 97 -26.79 8.02 -4.69
CA ILE A 97 -27.53 7.12 -3.80
C ILE A 97 -26.66 5.95 -3.37
N GLY A 98 -26.01 5.30 -4.32
CA GLY A 98 -25.04 4.24 -4.06
C GLY A 98 -23.89 4.75 -3.18
N TYR A 99 -23.40 5.96 -3.44
CA TYR A 99 -22.34 6.56 -2.62
C TYR A 99 -22.81 6.80 -1.18
N ALA A 100 -24.02 7.30 -0.98
CA ALA A 100 -24.58 7.51 0.36
C ALA A 100 -24.74 6.19 1.13
N VAL A 101 -25.13 5.10 0.46
CA VAL A 101 -25.20 3.76 1.05
C VAL A 101 -23.80 3.28 1.45
N ALA A 102 -22.83 3.41 0.57
CA ALA A 102 -21.44 3.02 0.86
C ALA A 102 -20.86 3.84 2.01
N GLN A 103 -21.12 5.14 2.04
CA GLN A 103 -20.70 6.03 3.13
C GLN A 103 -21.31 5.60 4.48
N ALA A 104 -22.60 5.26 4.52
CA ALA A 104 -23.25 4.79 5.73
C ALA A 104 -22.61 3.48 6.24
N LEU A 105 -22.32 2.52 5.33
CA LEU A 105 -21.64 1.28 5.68
C LEU A 105 -20.26 1.50 6.26
N VAL A 106 -19.46 2.41 5.68
CA VAL A 106 -18.12 2.74 6.18
C VAL A 106 -18.16 3.40 7.55
N LEU A 107 -19.09 4.35 7.76
CA LEU A 107 -19.27 5.04 9.05
C LEU A 107 -19.73 4.07 10.15
N GLU A 108 -20.56 3.09 9.82
CA GLU A 108 -20.98 2.03 10.77
C GLU A 108 -19.79 1.15 11.20
N LEU A 109 -18.80 0.95 10.31
CA LEU A 109 -17.55 0.27 10.64
C LEU A 109 -16.57 1.15 11.44
N GLY A 110 -16.88 2.42 11.68
CA GLY A 110 -16.03 3.38 12.35
C GLY A 110 -14.96 4.03 11.44
N GLY A 111 -14.96 3.71 10.15
CA GLY A 111 -13.99 4.22 9.18
C GLY A 111 -14.36 5.56 8.55
N GLU A 112 -13.47 6.11 7.73
CA GLU A 112 -13.66 7.35 7.00
C GLU A 112 -13.82 7.07 5.48
N PRO A 113 -14.98 7.39 4.86
CA PRO A 113 -15.17 7.20 3.43
C PRO A 113 -14.49 8.30 2.61
N VAL A 114 -13.71 7.90 1.62
CA VAL A 114 -13.04 8.78 0.65
C VAL A 114 -13.49 8.40 -0.75
N HIS A 115 -14.06 9.35 -1.50
CA HIS A 115 -14.47 9.09 -2.88
C HIS A 115 -13.28 8.83 -3.80
N VAL A 116 -13.35 7.76 -4.57
CA VAL A 116 -12.40 7.41 -5.63
C VAL A 116 -13.20 7.22 -6.93
N ALA A 117 -12.92 8.03 -7.94
CA ALA A 117 -13.54 7.87 -9.25
C ALA A 117 -13.18 6.52 -9.89
N GLU A 118 -14.10 5.96 -10.67
CA GLU A 118 -13.95 4.64 -11.32
C GLU A 118 -12.62 4.54 -12.10
N GLU A 119 -12.33 5.53 -12.91
CA GLU A 119 -11.14 5.61 -13.76
C GLU A 119 -9.84 5.76 -12.97
N ASN A 120 -9.91 6.18 -11.70
CA ASN A 120 -8.74 6.41 -10.85
C ASN A 120 -8.43 5.23 -9.92
N ARG A 121 -9.23 4.16 -9.91
CA ARG A 121 -9.03 3.03 -8.98
C ARG A 121 -7.65 2.39 -9.10
N THR A 122 -7.19 2.14 -10.31
CA THR A 122 -5.85 1.55 -10.53
C THR A 122 -4.74 2.46 -10.01
N LEU A 123 -4.82 3.78 -10.27
CA LEU A 123 -3.84 4.75 -9.77
C LEU A 123 -3.88 4.86 -8.24
N TYR A 124 -5.08 4.91 -7.66
CA TYR A 124 -5.29 4.89 -6.22
C TYR A 124 -4.59 3.67 -5.58
N HIS A 125 -4.86 2.47 -6.07
CA HIS A 125 -4.26 1.24 -5.54
C HIS A 125 -2.74 1.21 -5.73
N ALA A 126 -2.24 1.63 -6.90
CA ALA A 126 -0.80 1.71 -7.17
C ALA A 126 -0.10 2.70 -6.22
N ALA A 127 -0.73 3.84 -5.90
CA ALA A 127 -0.19 4.81 -4.95
C ALA A 127 -0.11 4.23 -3.53
N LEU A 128 -1.14 3.51 -3.08
CA LEU A 128 -1.15 2.83 -1.77
C LEU A 128 -0.08 1.74 -1.72
N ALA A 129 0.01 0.89 -2.73
CA ALA A 129 1.04 -0.15 -2.81
C ALA A 129 2.44 0.46 -2.82
N HIS A 130 2.66 1.56 -3.53
CA HIS A 130 3.94 2.25 -3.55
C HIS A 130 4.29 2.83 -2.17
N GLY A 131 3.33 3.43 -1.46
CA GLY A 131 3.57 4.03 -0.14
C GLY A 131 3.67 3.04 1.02
N SER A 132 3.06 1.85 0.90
CA SER A 132 3.04 0.84 1.95
C SER A 132 3.93 -0.36 1.65
N ASN A 133 3.68 -1.10 0.57
CA ASN A 133 4.39 -2.35 0.30
C ASN A 133 5.88 -2.12 0.00
N HIS A 134 6.20 -1.09 -0.79
CA HIS A 134 7.60 -0.76 -1.06
C HIS A 134 8.31 -0.18 0.15
N LEU A 135 7.59 0.47 1.08
CA LEU A 135 8.15 0.89 2.37
C LEU A 135 8.63 -0.32 3.18
N VAL A 136 7.85 -1.40 3.22
CA VAL A 136 8.26 -2.65 3.90
C VAL A 136 9.55 -3.20 3.30
N THR A 137 9.67 -3.23 1.97
CA THR A 137 10.89 -3.67 1.28
C THR A 137 12.08 -2.77 1.63
N LEU A 138 11.89 -1.45 1.57
CA LEU A 138 12.93 -0.48 1.92
C LEU A 138 13.46 -0.66 3.34
N ILE A 139 12.55 -0.90 4.30
CA ILE A 139 12.93 -1.15 5.69
C ILE A 139 13.67 -2.48 5.83
N ALA A 140 13.23 -3.53 5.13
CA ALA A 140 13.90 -4.83 5.14
C ALA A 140 15.34 -4.72 4.61
N ASP A 141 15.54 -4.07 3.45
CA ASP A 141 16.85 -3.81 2.86
C ASP A 141 17.77 -3.04 3.82
N ALA A 142 17.24 -2.01 4.48
CA ALA A 142 17.99 -1.22 5.45
C ALA A 142 18.38 -2.04 6.69
N LEU A 143 17.48 -2.91 7.18
CA LEU A 143 17.75 -3.80 8.30
C LEU A 143 18.84 -4.82 7.95
N ASP A 144 18.81 -5.38 6.74
CA ASP A 144 19.80 -6.36 6.31
C ASP A 144 21.19 -5.73 6.16
N ALA A 145 21.27 -4.52 5.62
CA ALA A 145 22.52 -3.76 5.56
C ALA A 145 23.04 -3.40 6.98
N LEU A 146 22.15 -2.97 7.88
CA LEU A 146 22.51 -2.62 9.27
C LEU A 146 22.97 -3.83 10.08
N LYS A 147 22.37 -5.01 9.91
CA LYS A 147 22.83 -6.24 10.55
C LYS A 147 24.30 -6.50 10.22
N ILE A 148 24.68 -6.42 8.93
CA ILE A 148 26.05 -6.60 8.49
C ILE A 148 26.97 -5.51 9.04
N ALA A 149 26.53 -4.26 9.04
CA ALA A 149 27.33 -3.14 9.55
C ALA A 149 27.57 -3.21 11.08
N LEU A 150 26.66 -3.83 11.81
CA LEU A 150 26.73 -4.01 13.26
C LEU A 150 27.36 -5.36 13.67
N ASP A 151 27.50 -6.29 12.71
CA ASP A 151 28.14 -7.59 12.91
C ASP A 151 29.65 -7.42 12.75
N GLY A 152 30.33 -7.06 13.82
CA GLY A 152 31.76 -6.87 13.85
C GLY A 152 32.36 -7.43 15.14
N PRO A 153 33.71 -7.51 15.25
CA PRO A 153 34.36 -7.92 16.48
C PRO A 153 34.00 -6.90 17.56
N GLY A 154 33.03 -7.27 18.41
CA GLY A 154 32.58 -6.45 19.53
C GLY A 154 33.70 -6.16 20.51
N PHE A 155 33.56 -5.13 21.33
CA PHE A 155 34.41 -4.94 22.48
C PHE A 155 34.16 -6.09 23.48
N PRO A 156 35.19 -6.60 24.16
CA PRO A 156 35.02 -7.64 25.19
C PRO A 156 33.93 -7.24 26.18
N GLY A 157 32.88 -8.06 26.31
CA GLY A 157 31.75 -7.80 27.22
C GLY A 157 30.60 -6.99 26.66
N ILE A 158 30.63 -6.65 25.36
CA ILE A 158 29.47 -6.05 24.65
C ILE A 158 29.01 -7.07 23.61
N ASP A 159 27.92 -7.78 23.91
CA ASP A 159 27.27 -8.66 22.96
C ASP A 159 26.55 -7.82 21.90
N THR A 160 26.78 -8.13 20.62
CA THR A 160 25.97 -7.61 19.52
C THR A 160 24.61 -8.30 19.58
N GLU A 161 23.61 -7.62 20.17
CA GLU A 161 22.27 -8.19 20.26
C GLU A 161 21.64 -8.32 18.86
N PRO A 162 20.96 -9.43 18.56
CA PRO A 162 20.25 -9.63 17.27
C PRO A 162 19.27 -8.51 16.91
N GLU A 163 18.75 -7.81 17.92
CA GLU A 163 17.79 -6.71 17.78
C GLU A 163 18.44 -5.32 17.61
N ALA A 164 19.76 -5.21 17.60
CA ALA A 164 20.46 -3.92 17.53
C ALA A 164 20.07 -3.11 16.27
N ALA A 165 19.98 -3.75 15.12
CA ALA A 165 19.59 -3.10 13.87
C ALA A 165 18.19 -2.46 13.97
N ARG A 166 17.23 -3.15 14.57
CA ARG A 166 15.88 -2.60 14.80
C ARG A 166 15.89 -1.43 15.76
N ARG A 167 16.63 -1.52 16.86
CA ARG A 167 16.73 -0.42 17.85
C ARG A 167 17.33 0.84 17.25
N VAL A 168 18.27 0.70 16.31
CA VAL A 168 18.86 1.83 15.58
C VAL A 168 17.87 2.39 14.57
N LEU A 169 17.25 1.53 13.78
CA LEU A 169 16.43 1.98 12.64
C LEU A 169 15.04 2.48 13.03
N ALA A 170 14.36 1.84 13.99
CA ALA A 170 12.97 2.13 14.29
C ALA A 170 12.69 3.61 14.65
N PRO A 171 13.41 4.26 15.57
CA PRO A 171 13.16 5.67 15.87
C PRO A 171 13.45 6.59 14.69
N LEU A 172 14.45 6.26 13.86
CA LEU A 172 14.81 7.04 12.68
C LEU A 172 13.72 6.97 11.61
N VAL A 173 13.23 5.76 11.29
CA VAL A 173 12.16 5.56 10.29
C VAL A 173 10.85 6.19 10.75
N THR A 174 10.49 6.04 12.03
CA THR A 174 9.28 6.66 12.58
C THR A 174 9.32 8.18 12.46
N ALA A 175 10.44 8.80 12.80
CA ALA A 175 10.62 10.24 12.65
C ALA A 175 10.61 10.69 11.18
N ALA A 176 11.22 9.91 10.28
CA ALA A 176 11.24 10.20 8.86
C ALA A 176 9.82 10.12 8.26
N LEU A 177 9.03 9.12 8.64
CA LEU A 177 7.64 8.96 8.22
C LEU A 177 6.77 10.13 8.69
N ASP A 178 6.83 10.48 9.99
CA ASP A 178 6.07 11.61 10.54
C ASP A 178 6.45 12.92 9.84
N ASN A 179 7.75 13.17 9.66
CA ASN A 179 8.20 14.35 8.93
C ASN A 179 7.74 14.38 7.46
N ALA A 180 7.77 13.24 6.77
CA ALA A 180 7.32 13.15 5.38
C ALA A 180 5.83 13.45 5.24
N LEU A 181 4.98 12.91 6.14
CA LEU A 181 3.54 13.14 6.15
C LEU A 181 3.18 14.60 6.48
N ARG A 182 3.92 15.24 7.39
CA ARG A 182 3.65 16.63 7.81
C ARG A 182 4.24 17.68 6.87
N ARG A 183 5.42 17.44 6.31
CA ARG A 183 6.22 18.45 5.61
C ARG A 183 6.42 18.14 4.12
N GLY A 184 6.01 16.95 3.68
CA GLY A 184 6.22 16.50 2.30
C GLY A 184 7.72 16.46 1.96
N GLN A 185 8.05 16.88 0.75
CA GLN A 185 9.44 16.80 0.26
C GLN A 185 10.43 17.75 0.98
N SER A 186 9.98 18.75 1.72
CA SER A 186 10.87 19.58 2.55
C SER A 186 11.47 18.81 3.74
N ALA A 187 10.99 17.60 4.02
CA ALA A 187 11.58 16.69 5.00
C ALA A 187 12.83 15.97 4.47
N LEU A 188 13.13 16.02 3.17
CA LEU A 188 14.31 15.39 2.59
C LEU A 188 15.59 16.08 3.07
N THR A 189 16.50 15.27 3.62
CA THR A 189 17.80 15.68 4.16
C THR A 189 18.88 14.71 3.69
N GLY A 190 20.09 14.86 4.21
CA GLY A 190 21.19 13.91 3.95
C GLY A 190 21.98 14.25 2.68
N PRO A 191 22.88 13.33 2.25
CA PRO A 191 23.84 13.60 1.18
C PRO A 191 23.17 13.85 -0.17
N VAL A 192 22.10 13.17 -0.50
CA VAL A 192 21.37 13.35 -1.75
C VAL A 192 20.77 14.75 -1.84
N ALA A 193 20.14 15.23 -0.75
CA ALA A 193 19.58 16.58 -0.72
C ALA A 193 20.64 17.68 -0.80
N ARG A 194 21.87 17.42 -0.29
CA ARG A 194 22.99 18.34 -0.35
C ARG A 194 23.82 18.26 -1.65
N GLY A 195 23.51 17.28 -2.53
CA GLY A 195 24.27 17.09 -3.77
C GLY A 195 25.66 16.48 -3.57
N ASP A 196 25.88 15.76 -2.46
CA ASP A 196 27.16 15.13 -2.10
C ASP A 196 27.40 13.86 -2.90
N VAL A 197 28.02 14.00 -4.07
CA VAL A 197 28.30 12.91 -5.02
C VAL A 197 29.20 11.85 -4.35
N ALA A 198 30.27 12.27 -3.66
CA ALA A 198 31.24 11.36 -3.09
C ALA A 198 30.64 10.45 -2.00
N ALA A 199 29.78 11.01 -1.15
CA ALA A 199 29.06 10.22 -0.14
C ALA A 199 28.10 9.21 -0.80
N VAL A 200 27.37 9.61 -1.85
CA VAL A 200 26.43 8.74 -2.56
C VAL A 200 27.16 7.63 -3.31
N GLU A 201 28.31 7.94 -3.92
CA GLU A 201 29.18 6.93 -4.57
C GLU A 201 29.67 5.88 -3.57
N ASN A 202 30.21 6.30 -2.44
CA ASN A 202 30.63 5.40 -1.36
C ASN A 202 29.48 4.53 -0.84
N HIS A 203 28.27 5.09 -0.68
CA HIS A 203 27.08 4.33 -0.27
C HIS A 203 26.76 3.22 -1.29
N LEU A 204 26.77 3.56 -2.59
CA LEU A 204 26.46 2.60 -3.65
C LEU A 204 27.51 1.49 -3.71
N GLU A 205 28.80 1.82 -3.51
CA GLU A 205 29.88 0.83 -3.49
C GLU A 205 29.70 -0.17 -2.33
N VAL A 206 29.50 0.32 -1.11
CA VAL A 206 29.38 -0.57 0.07
C VAL A 206 28.10 -1.37 0.06
N LEU A 207 26.95 -0.78 -0.36
CA LEU A 207 25.69 -1.50 -0.51
C LEU A 207 25.77 -2.57 -1.61
N GLY A 208 26.52 -2.29 -2.70
CA GLY A 208 26.75 -3.28 -3.77
C GLY A 208 27.56 -4.49 -3.30
N LYS A 209 28.38 -4.36 -2.26
CA LYS A 209 29.09 -5.48 -1.62
C LYS A 209 28.17 -6.30 -0.71
N VAL A 210 27.12 -5.68 -0.16
CA VAL A 210 26.08 -6.37 0.62
C VAL A 210 25.12 -7.12 -0.30
N ASP A 211 24.44 -6.41 -1.19
CA ASP A 211 23.54 -6.96 -2.21
C ASP A 211 23.37 -5.93 -3.35
N VAL A 212 23.59 -6.37 -4.58
CA VAL A 212 23.46 -5.52 -5.77
C VAL A 212 22.02 -5.01 -5.96
N ARG A 213 21.02 -5.73 -5.45
CA ARG A 213 19.59 -5.32 -5.51
C ARG A 213 19.33 -4.19 -4.54
N ILE A 214 19.91 -4.19 -3.35
CA ILE A 214 19.84 -3.08 -2.39
C ILE A 214 20.49 -1.84 -2.99
N ALA A 215 21.68 -1.96 -3.60
CA ALA A 215 22.33 -0.85 -4.26
C ALA A 215 21.50 -0.27 -5.42
N ALA A 216 20.84 -1.14 -6.20
CA ALA A 216 19.97 -0.71 -7.29
C ALA A 216 18.73 0.05 -6.75
N GLY A 217 18.08 -0.45 -5.69
CA GLY A 217 16.99 0.22 -4.99
C GLY A 217 17.40 1.59 -4.44
N TYR A 218 18.56 1.65 -3.77
CA TYR A 218 19.14 2.90 -3.28
C TYR A 218 19.36 3.90 -4.41
N ARG A 219 19.98 3.50 -5.53
CA ARG A 219 20.23 4.36 -6.69
C ARG A 219 18.94 4.95 -7.25
N ALA A 220 17.89 4.10 -7.43
CA ALA A 220 16.60 4.54 -7.97
C ALA A 220 15.93 5.59 -7.07
N LEU A 221 15.91 5.34 -5.75
CA LEU A 221 15.34 6.27 -4.77
C LEU A 221 16.20 7.53 -4.62
N ALA A 222 17.53 7.43 -4.64
CA ALA A 222 18.43 8.57 -4.59
C ALA A 222 18.22 9.48 -5.80
N LEU A 223 18.14 8.91 -7.02
CA LEU A 223 17.84 9.69 -8.23
C LEU A 223 16.50 10.41 -8.12
N ARG A 224 15.45 9.69 -7.69
CA ARG A 224 14.13 10.29 -7.52
C ARG A 224 14.13 11.40 -6.46
N SER A 225 14.85 11.21 -5.36
CA SER A 225 15.01 12.22 -4.31
C SER A 225 15.74 13.44 -4.80
N ALA A 226 16.87 13.25 -5.53
CA ALA A 226 17.64 14.34 -6.11
C ALA A 226 16.79 15.21 -7.06
N GLN A 227 15.99 14.56 -7.93
CA GLN A 227 15.06 15.25 -8.83
C GLN A 227 13.96 16.02 -8.08
N ARG A 228 13.44 15.48 -6.99
CA ARG A 228 12.38 16.14 -6.19
C ARG A 228 12.87 17.41 -5.50
N VAL A 229 14.08 17.41 -4.97
CA VAL A 229 14.61 18.57 -4.24
C VAL A 229 15.42 19.52 -5.11
N GLY A 230 15.59 19.23 -6.41
CA GLY A 230 16.44 20.02 -7.31
C GLY A 230 17.91 19.99 -6.89
N SER A 231 18.42 18.80 -6.54
CA SER A 231 19.81 18.61 -6.16
C SER A 231 20.77 18.92 -7.30
N SER A 232 22.10 18.83 -7.07
CA SER A 232 23.10 19.20 -8.07
C SER A 232 22.96 18.40 -9.37
N ALA A 233 23.18 19.07 -10.51
CA ALA A 233 23.14 18.43 -11.83
C ALA A 233 24.19 17.30 -11.95
N GLU A 234 25.34 17.46 -11.27
CA GLU A 234 26.41 16.45 -11.19
C GLU A 234 25.91 15.17 -10.53
N LEU A 235 25.22 15.26 -9.38
CA LEU A 235 24.66 14.10 -8.70
C LEU A 235 23.59 13.41 -9.54
N VAL A 236 22.72 14.17 -10.18
CA VAL A 236 21.68 13.60 -11.06
C VAL A 236 22.34 12.83 -12.23
N ALA A 237 23.33 13.43 -12.90
CA ALA A 237 24.05 12.78 -13.99
C ALA A 237 24.76 11.49 -13.55
N TYR A 238 25.41 11.51 -12.38
CA TYR A 238 26.05 10.33 -11.79
C TYR A 238 25.03 9.20 -11.53
N LEU A 239 23.89 9.53 -10.91
CA LEU A 239 22.84 8.55 -10.60
C LEU A 239 22.16 8.00 -11.86
N GLU A 240 22.07 8.79 -12.94
CA GLU A 240 21.59 8.36 -14.27
C GLU A 240 22.61 7.51 -15.05
N GLY A 241 23.84 7.38 -14.54
CA GLY A 241 24.92 6.67 -15.25
C GLY A 241 25.48 7.43 -16.46
N LYS A 242 25.23 8.73 -16.52
CA LYS A 242 25.83 9.63 -17.53
C LYS A 242 27.20 10.06 -17.03
N LYS A 243 28.22 9.81 -17.86
CA LYS A 243 29.60 10.29 -17.62
C LYS A 243 29.73 11.75 -18.04
#